data_fe2ad79f57705104b47df06a67803312
#
_entry.id   fe2ad79f57705104b47df06a67803312
#
_cell.length_a   1.000
_cell.length_b   1.000
_cell.length_c   1.000
_cell.angle_alpha   90.00
_cell.angle_beta   90.00
_cell.angle_gamma   90.00
#
_symmetry.space_group_name_H-M   'P 1'
#
loop_
_entity.id
_entity.type
_entity.pdbx_description
1 polymer ?
#
loop_
_entity_poly.entity_id
_entity_poly.type
_entity_poly.pdbx_seq_one_letter_code
_entity_poly.pdbx_strand_id
1 'polypeptide(L)'
;MELLKFIGFVLLGFAGMEIISYLVHRFIFHGLLWEIHRSHHEPNHGLFELNDLFSVFFAGLSIYLMYLGRMAPLQSTYFALGTGIAVYGILYFVIHDLFAHKRFMPFKSDSKIMRLIRYAHQRHHQSIDKEGQEPYGLFLFPYDKYKK
;
A
#
# COMPACT_ATOMS: atom_id res chain seq x y z
N MET A 1 28.35 3.98 -10.58
CA MET A 1 28.22 3.12 -9.35
C MET A 1 27.19 3.69 -8.35
N GLU A 2 27.20 4.99 -8.08
CA GLU A 2 26.25 5.60 -7.12
C GLU A 2 24.78 5.51 -7.58
N LEU A 3 24.49 5.74 -8.85
CA LEU A 3 23.12 5.64 -9.39
C LEU A 3 22.54 4.23 -9.24
N LEU A 4 23.33 3.19 -9.51
CA LEU A 4 22.87 1.79 -9.35
C LEU A 4 22.57 1.45 -7.90
N LYS A 5 23.40 1.93 -6.96
CA LYS A 5 23.15 1.76 -5.53
C LYS A 5 21.87 2.49 -5.12
N PHE A 6 21.70 3.73 -5.56
CA PHE A 6 20.48 4.50 -5.32
C PHE A 6 19.23 3.76 -5.79
N ILE A 7 19.23 3.29 -7.04
CA ILE A 7 18.12 2.50 -7.59
C ILE A 7 17.89 1.22 -6.78
N GLY A 8 18.96 0.52 -6.37
CA GLY A 8 18.85 -0.66 -5.52
C GLY A 8 18.16 -0.38 -4.18
N PHE A 9 18.48 0.72 -3.52
CA PHE A 9 17.82 1.12 -2.26
C PHE A 9 16.39 1.61 -2.48
N VAL A 10 16.08 2.27 -3.60
CA VAL A 10 14.69 2.61 -3.96
C VAL A 10 13.85 1.33 -4.13
N LEU A 11 14.37 0.35 -4.87
CA LEU A 11 13.69 -0.94 -5.04
C LEU A 11 13.55 -1.70 -3.71
N LEU A 12 14.55 -1.63 -2.83
CA LEU A 12 14.49 -2.21 -1.50
C LEU A 12 13.42 -1.53 -0.63
N GLY A 13 13.35 -0.20 -0.65
CA GLY A 13 12.31 0.57 0.06
C GLY A 13 10.91 0.23 -0.45
N PHE A 14 10.75 0.12 -1.77
CA PHE A 14 9.48 -0.26 -2.40
C PHE A 14 9.05 -1.69 -2.01
N ALA A 15 9.92 -2.68 -2.22
CA ALA A 15 9.62 -4.08 -1.92
C ALA A 15 9.46 -4.32 -0.41
N GLY A 16 10.29 -3.66 0.39
CA GLY A 16 10.18 -3.69 1.85
C GLY A 16 8.84 -3.13 2.33
N MET A 17 8.36 -2.04 1.71
CA MET A 17 7.06 -1.47 2.05
C MET A 17 5.90 -2.41 1.71
N GLU A 18 5.95 -3.14 0.60
CA GLU A 18 4.94 -4.16 0.26
C GLU A 18 4.90 -5.28 1.32
N ILE A 19 6.07 -5.78 1.74
CA ILE A 19 6.15 -6.81 2.78
C ILE A 19 5.63 -6.27 4.12
N ILE A 20 6.04 -5.06 4.52
CA ILE A 20 5.57 -4.42 5.75
C ILE A 20 4.05 -4.20 5.68
N SER A 21 3.55 -3.69 4.57
CA SER A 21 2.11 -3.49 4.34
C SER A 21 1.33 -4.80 4.50
N TYR A 22 1.80 -5.89 3.88
CA TYR A 22 1.21 -7.21 4.03
C TYR A 22 1.17 -7.67 5.50
N LEU A 23 2.31 -7.59 6.20
CA LEU A 23 2.41 -8.04 7.59
C LEU A 23 1.56 -7.18 8.55
N VAL A 24 1.62 -5.87 8.39
CA VAL A 24 0.82 -4.93 9.18
C VAL A 24 -0.67 -5.14 8.92
N HIS A 25 -1.08 -5.28 7.67
CA HIS A 25 -2.46 -5.53 7.31
C HIS A 25 -2.96 -6.84 7.93
N ARG A 26 -2.23 -7.93 7.74
CA ARG A 26 -2.64 -9.26 8.22
C ARG A 26 -2.67 -9.38 9.73
N PHE A 27 -1.64 -8.89 10.43
CA PHE A 27 -1.46 -9.19 11.86
C PHE A 27 -1.82 -8.03 12.78
N ILE A 28 -1.73 -6.78 12.29
CA ILE A 28 -2.00 -5.59 13.11
C ILE A 28 -3.40 -5.07 12.79
N PHE A 29 -3.74 -4.85 11.52
CA PHE A 29 -5.04 -4.31 11.13
C PHE A 29 -6.15 -5.33 11.35
N HIS A 30 -5.98 -6.56 10.89
CA HIS A 30 -6.86 -7.68 11.21
C HIS A 30 -6.57 -8.30 12.59
N GLY A 31 -5.83 -7.60 13.45
CA GLY A 31 -5.47 -7.98 14.81
C GLY A 31 -5.83 -6.91 15.83
N LEU A 32 -4.80 -6.26 16.38
CA LEU A 32 -4.93 -5.27 17.46
C LEU A 32 -5.71 -4.02 17.05
N LEU A 33 -5.58 -3.59 15.80
CA LEU A 33 -6.18 -2.35 15.28
C LEU A 33 -7.41 -2.62 14.41
N TRP A 34 -8.08 -3.76 14.60
CA TRP A 34 -9.28 -4.11 13.85
C TRP A 34 -10.36 -3.04 13.92
N GLU A 35 -10.60 -2.44 15.08
CA GLU A 35 -11.63 -1.41 15.25
C GLU A 35 -11.40 -0.17 14.36
N ILE A 36 -10.13 0.14 14.06
CA ILE A 36 -9.77 1.23 13.13
C ILE A 36 -9.92 0.74 11.69
N HIS A 37 -9.40 -0.47 11.39
CA HIS A 37 -9.38 -1.03 10.05
C HIS A 37 -10.76 -1.49 9.58
N ARG A 38 -11.64 -1.90 10.50
CA ARG A 38 -13.02 -2.29 10.19
C ARG A 38 -13.77 -1.21 9.44
N SER A 39 -13.50 0.07 9.73
CA SER A 39 -14.09 1.19 9.00
C SER A 39 -13.83 1.15 7.48
N HIS A 40 -12.74 0.49 7.08
CA HIS A 40 -12.37 0.28 5.69
C HIS A 40 -13.12 -0.88 5.02
N HIS A 41 -13.59 -1.86 5.80
CA HIS A 41 -14.41 -2.98 5.33
C HIS A 41 -15.91 -2.68 5.29
N GLU A 42 -16.34 -1.65 5.98
CA GLU A 42 -17.75 -1.23 6.03
C GLU A 42 -18.06 -0.17 4.96
N PRO A 43 -19.31 -0.05 4.52
CA PRO A 43 -19.72 1.03 3.64
C PRO A 43 -19.44 2.39 4.29
N ASN A 44 -18.57 3.19 3.68
CA ASN A 44 -18.25 4.52 4.16
C ASN A 44 -18.96 5.57 3.31
N HIS A 45 -19.57 6.56 3.98
CA HIS A 45 -20.26 7.69 3.34
C HIS A 45 -19.40 8.95 3.32
N GLY A 46 -18.18 8.92 3.85
CA GLY A 46 -17.23 10.04 3.89
C GLY A 46 -16.10 9.92 2.86
N LEU A 47 -15.37 11.03 2.67
CA LEU A 47 -14.13 11.01 1.87
C LEU A 47 -12.96 10.38 2.62
N PHE A 48 -12.98 10.44 3.95
CA PHE A 48 -11.91 9.97 4.83
C PHE A 48 -12.39 8.85 5.75
N GLU A 49 -11.50 7.91 6.00
CA GLU A 49 -11.68 6.77 6.88
C GLU A 49 -10.62 6.77 8.00
N LEU A 50 -10.92 6.12 9.12
CA LEU A 50 -9.91 5.95 10.19
C LEU A 50 -8.68 5.21 9.68
N ASN A 51 -8.85 4.34 8.72
CA ASN A 51 -7.76 3.62 8.06
C ASN A 51 -6.74 4.53 7.35
N ASP A 52 -7.13 5.75 6.96
CA ASP A 52 -6.23 6.71 6.31
C ASP A 52 -5.10 7.19 7.23
N LEU A 53 -5.25 7.03 8.56
CA LEU A 53 -4.18 7.33 9.53
C LEU A 53 -2.89 6.55 9.23
N PHE A 54 -3.00 5.33 8.70
CA PHE A 54 -1.83 4.52 8.33
C PHE A 54 -1.13 5.09 7.10
N SER A 55 -1.89 5.57 6.13
CA SER A 55 -1.34 6.26 4.95
C SER A 55 -0.59 7.54 5.34
N VAL A 56 -1.14 8.32 6.28
CA VAL A 56 -0.49 9.52 6.83
C VAL A 56 0.80 9.15 7.57
N PHE A 57 0.79 8.08 8.37
CA PHE A 57 1.97 7.62 9.09
C PHE A 57 3.12 7.23 8.14
N PHE A 58 2.86 6.41 7.13
CA PHE A 58 3.89 5.97 6.19
C PHE A 58 4.33 7.09 5.24
N ALA A 59 3.45 8.02 4.88
CA ALA A 59 3.83 9.24 4.15
C ALA A 59 4.78 10.10 5.00
N GLY A 60 4.48 10.29 6.28
CA GLY A 60 5.35 11.01 7.22
C GLY A 60 6.73 10.34 7.37
N LEU A 61 6.77 9.01 7.50
CA LEU A 61 8.02 8.24 7.56
C LEU A 61 8.84 8.43 6.27
N SER A 62 8.21 8.34 5.11
CA SER A 62 8.87 8.56 3.81
C SER A 62 9.48 9.96 3.73
N ILE A 63 8.70 11.00 4.06
CA ILE A 63 9.16 12.40 4.06
C ILE A 63 10.32 12.57 5.04
N TYR A 64 10.25 12.01 6.23
CA TYR A 64 11.30 12.09 7.24
C TYR A 64 12.61 11.46 6.74
N LEU A 65 12.56 10.27 6.14
CA LEU A 65 13.75 9.63 5.57
C LEU A 65 14.34 10.47 4.43
N MET A 66 13.50 11.00 3.54
CA MET A 66 13.96 11.87 2.46
C MET A 66 14.58 13.16 3.03
N TYR A 67 14.00 13.73 4.09
CA TYR A 67 14.55 14.90 4.77
C TYR A 67 15.94 14.63 5.36
N LEU A 68 16.17 13.47 6.00
CA LEU A 68 17.47 13.09 6.53
C LEU A 68 18.57 13.00 5.44
N GLY A 69 18.19 12.57 4.25
CA GLY A 69 19.12 12.40 3.13
C GLY A 69 19.20 13.57 2.15
N ARG A 70 18.48 14.67 2.36
CA ARG A 70 18.29 15.76 1.38
C ARG A 70 19.56 16.48 0.90
N MET A 71 20.63 16.47 1.72
CA MET A 71 21.87 17.20 1.39
C MET A 71 22.71 16.52 0.32
N ALA A 72 22.56 15.19 0.16
CA ALA A 72 23.23 14.41 -0.89
C ALA A 72 22.30 13.29 -1.40
N PRO A 73 21.18 13.60 -2.10
CA PRO A 73 20.11 12.66 -2.37
C PRO A 73 20.57 11.37 -3.06
N LEU A 74 21.38 11.46 -4.11
CA LEU A 74 21.86 10.30 -4.87
C LEU A 74 22.89 9.44 -4.13
N GLN A 75 23.44 9.92 -3.01
CA GLN A 75 24.41 9.22 -2.17
C GLN A 75 23.77 8.72 -0.86
N SER A 76 22.59 9.20 -0.53
CA SER A 76 21.93 8.89 0.73
C SER A 76 21.02 7.66 0.64
N THR A 77 21.34 6.66 1.45
CA THR A 77 20.48 5.48 1.66
C THR A 77 19.10 5.88 2.21
N TYR A 78 19.05 6.84 3.13
CA TYR A 78 17.77 7.32 3.69
C TYR A 78 16.88 7.94 2.61
N PHE A 79 17.45 8.80 1.76
CA PHE A 79 16.68 9.43 0.68
C PHE A 79 16.17 8.39 -0.32
N ALA A 80 17.02 7.42 -0.68
CA ALA A 80 16.64 6.34 -1.60
C ALA A 80 15.54 5.45 -1.03
N LEU A 81 15.65 5.00 0.23
CA LEU A 81 14.62 4.21 0.91
C LEU A 81 13.30 4.99 1.03
N GLY A 82 13.37 6.26 1.47
CA GLY A 82 12.21 7.14 1.55
C GLY A 82 11.52 7.30 0.19
N THR A 83 12.30 7.48 -0.89
CA THR A 83 11.77 7.52 -2.26
C THR A 83 11.05 6.22 -2.63
N GLY A 84 11.61 5.06 -2.28
CA GLY A 84 10.97 3.76 -2.52
C GLY A 84 9.63 3.63 -1.80
N ILE A 85 9.56 4.04 -0.53
CA ILE A 85 8.32 4.07 0.27
C ILE A 85 7.31 5.03 -0.37
N ALA A 86 7.74 6.24 -0.82
CA ALA A 86 6.87 7.20 -1.48
C ALA A 86 6.27 6.65 -2.77
N VAL A 87 7.09 6.02 -3.62
CA VAL A 87 6.62 5.39 -4.88
C VAL A 87 5.59 4.30 -4.59
N TYR A 88 5.85 3.45 -3.59
CA TYR A 88 4.87 2.46 -3.15
C TYR A 88 3.56 3.11 -2.68
N GLY A 89 3.64 4.13 -1.83
CA GLY A 89 2.46 4.82 -1.30
C GLY A 89 1.62 5.49 -2.40
N ILE A 90 2.26 6.09 -3.41
CA ILE A 90 1.57 6.65 -4.57
C ILE A 90 0.86 5.57 -5.37
N LEU A 91 1.53 4.44 -5.65
CA LEU A 91 0.91 3.32 -6.36
C LEU A 91 -0.20 2.68 -5.55
N TYR A 92 -0.02 2.56 -4.23
CA TYR A 92 -1.07 2.10 -3.32
C TYR A 92 -2.30 3.01 -3.43
N PHE A 93 -2.14 4.31 -3.30
CA PHE A 93 -3.23 5.27 -3.43
C PHE A 93 -3.96 5.15 -4.79
N VAL A 94 -3.20 5.08 -5.89
CA VAL A 94 -3.79 5.00 -7.24
C VAL A 94 -4.55 3.68 -7.45
N ILE A 95 -3.95 2.55 -7.05
CA ILE A 95 -4.53 1.23 -7.33
C ILE A 95 -5.60 0.87 -6.29
N HIS A 96 -5.34 1.13 -5.02
CA HIS A 96 -6.21 0.78 -3.91
C HIS A 96 -7.38 1.77 -3.78
N ASP A 97 -7.09 3.08 -3.57
CA ASP A 97 -8.13 4.06 -3.29
C ASP A 97 -8.88 4.51 -4.55
N LEU A 98 -8.16 4.92 -5.61
CA LEU A 98 -8.82 5.45 -6.79
C LEU A 98 -9.44 4.36 -7.66
N PHE A 99 -8.73 3.22 -7.85
CA PHE A 99 -9.18 2.18 -8.76
C PHE A 99 -10.02 1.10 -8.07
N ALA A 100 -9.55 0.49 -6.97
CA ALA A 100 -10.27 -0.61 -6.31
C ALA A 100 -11.46 -0.09 -5.51
N HIS A 101 -11.27 0.88 -4.62
CA HIS A 101 -12.32 1.48 -3.80
C HIS A 101 -13.14 2.56 -4.51
N LYS A 102 -12.65 3.09 -5.61
CA LYS A 102 -13.30 4.19 -6.36
C LYS A 102 -13.53 5.45 -5.51
N ARG A 103 -12.63 5.73 -4.59
CA ARG A 103 -12.63 6.97 -3.80
C ARG A 103 -12.11 8.14 -4.64
N PHE A 104 -12.35 9.35 -4.18
CA PHE A 104 -11.85 10.62 -4.77
C PHE A 104 -12.12 10.76 -6.28
N MET A 105 -11.17 10.37 -7.11
CA MET A 105 -11.26 10.45 -8.59
C MET A 105 -11.18 9.04 -9.21
N PRO A 106 -12.28 8.28 -9.24
CA PRO A 106 -12.27 6.92 -9.75
C PRO A 106 -12.01 6.89 -11.25
N PHE A 107 -11.24 5.88 -11.69
CA PHE A 107 -10.99 5.63 -13.10
C PHE A 107 -11.26 4.17 -13.49
N LYS A 108 -11.29 3.89 -14.78
CA LYS A 108 -11.45 2.55 -15.35
C LYS A 108 -10.13 2.09 -15.97
N SER A 109 -9.88 0.80 -15.94
CA SER A 109 -8.73 0.18 -16.60
C SER A 109 -9.12 -1.16 -17.21
N ASP A 110 -8.70 -1.39 -18.45
CA ASP A 110 -8.87 -2.67 -19.16
C ASP A 110 -7.69 -3.61 -18.96
N SER A 111 -6.65 -3.18 -18.23
CA SER A 111 -5.51 -4.01 -17.86
C SER A 111 -5.97 -5.25 -17.09
N LYS A 112 -5.55 -6.43 -17.57
CA LYS A 112 -5.84 -7.71 -16.90
C LYS A 112 -5.30 -7.74 -15.47
N ILE A 113 -4.09 -7.18 -15.25
CA ILE A 113 -3.44 -7.12 -13.93
C ILE A 113 -4.25 -6.23 -12.99
N MET A 114 -4.63 -5.02 -13.41
CA MET A 114 -5.43 -4.11 -12.60
C MET A 114 -6.78 -4.73 -12.21
N ARG A 115 -7.47 -5.36 -13.15
CA ARG A 115 -8.73 -6.05 -12.88
C ARG A 115 -8.56 -7.21 -11.89
N LEU A 116 -7.46 -7.96 -12.01
CA LEU A 116 -7.14 -9.07 -11.10
C LEU A 116 -6.89 -8.56 -9.68
N ILE A 117 -6.05 -7.52 -9.51
CA ILE A 117 -5.79 -6.89 -8.22
C ILE A 117 -7.10 -6.41 -7.58
N ARG A 118 -7.92 -5.69 -8.34
CA ARG A 118 -9.21 -5.21 -7.85
C ARG A 118 -10.15 -6.35 -7.46
N TYR A 119 -10.24 -7.40 -8.27
CA TYR A 119 -11.07 -8.56 -7.97
C TYR A 119 -10.61 -9.24 -6.68
N ALA A 120 -9.30 -9.48 -6.53
CA ALA A 120 -8.73 -10.07 -5.33
C ALA A 120 -9.01 -9.21 -4.09
N HIS A 121 -8.82 -7.89 -4.20
CA HIS A 121 -9.11 -6.93 -3.13
C HIS A 121 -10.60 -6.89 -2.75
N GLN A 122 -11.51 -6.92 -3.74
CA GLN A 122 -12.94 -7.01 -3.48
C GLN A 122 -13.32 -8.32 -2.76
N ARG A 123 -12.63 -9.44 -3.05
CA ARG A 123 -12.81 -10.69 -2.30
C ARG A 123 -12.35 -10.58 -0.86
N HIS A 124 -11.25 -9.86 -0.60
CA HIS A 124 -10.79 -9.56 0.76
C HIS A 124 -11.88 -8.80 1.54
N HIS A 125 -12.47 -7.76 0.95
CA HIS A 125 -13.54 -6.96 1.56
C HIS A 125 -14.88 -7.69 1.74
N GLN A 126 -15.08 -8.86 1.15
CA GLN A 126 -16.24 -9.68 1.43
C GLN A 126 -16.18 -10.36 2.80
N SER A 127 -14.99 -10.46 3.40
CA SER A 127 -14.84 -10.88 4.78
C SER A 127 -14.97 -9.66 5.69
N ILE A 128 -16.05 -9.61 6.45
CA ILE A 128 -16.28 -8.58 7.48
C ILE A 128 -15.77 -9.03 8.85
N ASP A 129 -15.18 -10.22 8.92
CA ASP A 129 -14.65 -10.79 10.14
C ASP A 129 -13.20 -10.36 10.36
N LYS A 130 -12.81 -10.27 11.63
CA LYS A 130 -11.47 -9.89 12.05
C LYS A 130 -10.36 -10.80 11.47
N GLU A 131 -10.65 -12.09 11.29
CA GLU A 131 -9.72 -13.06 10.71
C GLU A 131 -9.34 -12.71 9.28
N GLY A 132 -10.24 -12.03 8.54
CA GLY A 132 -10.00 -11.61 7.17
C GLY A 132 -9.73 -12.76 6.20
N GLN A 133 -9.38 -12.42 4.99
CA GLN A 133 -8.89 -13.37 3.97
C GLN A 133 -7.92 -12.68 3.01
N GLU A 134 -7.06 -13.47 2.35
CA GLU A 134 -6.20 -12.94 1.28
C GLU A 134 -7.02 -12.17 0.22
N PRO A 135 -6.44 -11.11 -0.37
CA PRO A 135 -5.06 -10.63 -0.22
C PRO A 135 -4.90 -9.59 0.89
N TYR A 136 -3.76 -9.63 1.59
CA TYR A 136 -3.36 -8.59 2.56
C TYR A 136 -2.34 -7.59 1.97
N GLY A 137 -1.62 -7.95 0.91
CA GLY A 137 -0.73 -7.06 0.15
C GLY A 137 -1.42 -6.47 -1.07
N LEU A 138 -0.83 -5.43 -1.64
CA LEU A 138 -1.29 -4.86 -2.89
C LEU A 138 -0.85 -5.71 -4.10
N PHE A 139 0.40 -6.14 -4.11
CA PHE A 139 1.01 -6.95 -5.16
C PHE A 139 1.32 -8.38 -4.69
N LEU A 140 1.54 -8.59 -3.39
CA LEU A 140 1.88 -9.88 -2.82
C LEU A 140 0.63 -10.66 -2.42
N PHE A 141 0.12 -11.49 -3.32
CA PHE A 141 -1.00 -12.37 -3.08
C PHE A 141 -1.00 -13.60 -4.00
N PRO A 142 -1.75 -14.66 -3.71
CA PRO A 142 -1.78 -15.89 -4.52
C PRO A 142 -2.56 -15.68 -5.83
N TYR A 143 -1.90 -15.15 -6.86
CA TYR A 143 -2.48 -14.80 -8.16
C TYR A 143 -3.30 -15.94 -8.77
N ASP A 144 -2.82 -17.19 -8.68
CA ASP A 144 -3.48 -18.34 -9.31
C ASP A 144 -4.86 -18.62 -8.71
N LYS A 145 -5.08 -18.26 -7.45
CA LYS A 145 -6.39 -18.38 -6.78
C LYS A 145 -7.46 -17.45 -7.38
N TYR A 146 -7.03 -16.34 -8.00
CA TYR A 146 -7.92 -15.28 -8.49
C TYR A 146 -7.98 -15.17 -10.02
N LYS A 147 -7.16 -15.94 -10.75
CA LYS A 147 -7.27 -16.06 -12.22
C LYS A 147 -8.57 -16.77 -12.57
N LYS A 148 -9.36 -16.13 -13.41
CA LYS A 148 -10.51 -16.74 -14.09
C LYS A 148 -10.14 -17.08 -15.51
#